data_b636edc59fcd3ca6ece4caa3bdf03d17
#
_entry.id   b636edc59fcd3ca6ece4caa3bdf03d17
#
_cell.length_a   1.000
_cell.length_b   1.000
_cell.length_c   1.000
_cell.angle_alpha   90.00
_cell.angle_beta   90.00
_cell.angle_gamma   90.00
#
_symmetry.space_group_name_H-M   'P 1'
#
loop_
_entity.id
_entity.type
_entity.pdbx_description
1 polymer ?
#
loop_
_entity_poly.entity_id
_entity_poly.type
_entity_poly.pdbx_seq_one_letter_code
_entity_poly.pdbx_strand_id
1 'polypeptide(L)'
;MPDYTVTFQADGATVKTMTVEDGYVLKDSDYPAVPSKTGYTGEWVKYTSAIHSNVTVQAKYTAVVTKYTVTFKADNTVVKTMTVKDGYTLKA
;
A
#
# COMPACT_ATOMS: atom_id res chain seq x y z
N MET A 1 -2.71 27.41 -22.60
CA MET A 1 -1.82 26.67 -21.69
C MET A 1 -1.92 25.19 -21.99
N PRO A 2 -0.80 24.49 -22.13
CA PRO A 2 -0.89 23.06 -22.36
C PRO A 2 -1.42 22.33 -21.13
N ASP A 3 -2.20 21.29 -21.38
CA ASP A 3 -2.75 20.43 -20.35
C ASP A 3 -2.02 19.10 -20.38
N TYR A 4 -1.87 18.50 -19.22
CA TYR A 4 -1.23 17.19 -19.06
C TYR A 4 -2.15 16.26 -18.31
N THR A 5 -2.01 14.96 -18.59
CA THR A 5 -2.81 13.93 -17.94
C THR A 5 -2.03 13.32 -16.80
N VAL A 6 -2.65 13.27 -15.62
CA VAL A 6 -2.12 12.56 -14.45
C VAL A 6 -2.92 11.28 -14.30
N THR A 7 -2.23 10.16 -14.31
CA THR A 7 -2.83 8.83 -14.18
C THR A 7 -2.43 8.22 -12.85
N PHE A 8 -3.41 7.82 -12.05
CA PHE A 8 -3.18 7.12 -10.79
C PHE A 8 -3.37 5.63 -11.02
N GLN A 9 -2.32 4.86 -10.80
CA GLN A 9 -2.32 3.41 -11.00
C GLN A 9 -2.00 2.67 -9.71
N ALA A 10 -2.71 1.59 -9.48
CA ALA A 10 -2.47 0.71 -8.35
C ALA A 10 -2.42 -0.72 -8.87
N ASP A 11 -1.36 -1.44 -8.55
CA ASP A 11 -1.15 -2.83 -8.95
C ASP A 11 -1.32 -3.04 -10.48
N GLY A 12 -0.84 -2.05 -11.25
CA GLY A 12 -0.91 -2.08 -12.71
C GLY A 12 -2.25 -1.66 -13.31
N ALA A 13 -3.25 -1.33 -12.49
CA ALA A 13 -4.56 -0.92 -12.96
C ALA A 13 -4.78 0.57 -12.75
N THR A 14 -5.39 1.24 -13.72
CA THR A 14 -5.72 2.66 -13.62
C THR A 14 -6.88 2.85 -12.65
N VAL A 15 -6.66 3.66 -11.62
CA VAL A 15 -7.67 3.99 -10.61
C VAL A 15 -8.39 5.27 -10.97
N LYS A 16 -7.64 6.27 -11.43
CA LYS A 16 -8.17 7.60 -11.72
C LYS A 16 -7.28 8.30 -12.75
N THR A 17 -7.88 9.14 -13.55
CA THR A 17 -7.14 10.06 -14.43
C THR A 17 -7.67 11.47 -14.20
N MET A 18 -6.78 12.46 -14.32
CA MET A 18 -7.19 13.86 -14.24
C MET A 18 -6.34 14.68 -15.20
N THR A 19 -6.91 15.79 -15.66
CA THR A 19 -6.23 16.74 -16.55
C THR A 19 -5.85 17.96 -15.72
N VAL A 20 -4.59 18.36 -15.83
CA VAL A 20 -4.04 19.51 -15.09
C VAL A 20 -3.36 20.48 -16.04
N GLU A 21 -3.26 21.73 -15.64
CA GLU A 21 -2.54 22.74 -16.40
C GLU A 21 -1.04 22.62 -16.14
N ASP A 22 -0.25 23.13 -17.09
CA ASP A 22 1.20 23.20 -16.96
C ASP A 22 1.58 23.91 -15.65
N GLY A 23 2.50 23.32 -14.90
CA GLY A 23 2.95 23.88 -13.63
C GLY A 23 2.10 23.52 -12.42
N TYR A 24 1.04 22.71 -12.61
CA TYR A 24 0.18 22.29 -11.49
C TYR A 24 0.96 21.39 -10.54
N VAL A 25 0.72 21.59 -9.24
CA VAL A 25 1.27 20.73 -8.18
C VAL A 25 0.13 19.95 -7.55
N LEU A 26 0.25 18.64 -7.50
CA LEU A 26 -0.78 17.76 -6.92
C LEU A 26 -0.97 18.05 -5.45
N LYS A 27 -2.23 18.10 -5.01
CA LYS A 27 -2.63 18.27 -3.62
C LYS A 27 -3.03 16.92 -3.03
N ASP A 28 -2.98 16.80 -1.71
CA ASP A 28 -3.41 15.57 -1.04
C ASP A 28 -4.84 15.18 -1.42
N SER A 29 -5.72 16.18 -1.58
CA SER A 29 -7.11 15.95 -1.98
C SER A 29 -7.27 15.42 -3.42
N ASP A 30 -6.25 15.54 -4.25
CA ASP A 30 -6.29 15.05 -5.63
C ASP A 30 -6.09 13.54 -5.71
N TYR A 31 -5.47 12.95 -4.69
CA TYR A 31 -5.18 11.52 -4.67
C TYR A 31 -6.44 10.73 -4.32
N PRO A 32 -6.82 9.73 -5.16
CA PRO A 32 -7.97 8.88 -4.82
C PRO A 32 -7.61 7.91 -3.71
N ALA A 33 -8.62 7.22 -3.18
CA ALA A 33 -8.38 6.15 -2.23
C ALA A 33 -7.58 5.03 -2.89
N VAL A 34 -6.56 4.50 -2.19
CA VAL A 34 -5.79 3.36 -2.69
C VAL A 34 -6.67 2.12 -2.60
N PRO A 35 -6.83 1.35 -3.71
CA PRO A 35 -7.60 0.11 -3.65
C PRO A 35 -7.01 -0.87 -2.65
N SER A 36 -7.88 -1.55 -1.91
CA SER A 36 -7.46 -2.54 -0.92
C SER A 36 -6.84 -3.75 -1.60
N LYS A 37 -5.77 -4.27 -0.99
CA LYS A 37 -5.15 -5.52 -1.42
C LYS A 37 -4.97 -6.40 -0.20
N THR A 38 -5.52 -7.62 -0.25
CA THR A 38 -5.47 -8.55 0.87
C THR A 38 -4.03 -8.85 1.27
N GLY A 39 -3.70 -8.64 2.55
CA GLY A 39 -2.36 -8.87 3.07
C GLY A 39 -1.39 -7.72 2.84
N TYR A 40 -1.87 -6.57 2.33
CA TYR A 40 -1.01 -5.42 2.04
C TYR A 40 -1.65 -4.13 2.51
N THR A 41 -0.80 -3.15 2.83
CA THR A 41 -1.21 -1.75 2.98
C THR A 41 -0.69 -0.97 1.78
N GLY A 42 -1.50 -0.05 1.27
CA GLY A 42 -1.15 0.72 0.08
C GLY A 42 -1.09 2.21 0.36
N GLU A 43 -0.20 2.89 -0.33
CA GLU A 43 -0.12 4.35 -0.32
C GLU A 43 0.36 4.84 -1.68
N TRP A 44 0.02 6.08 -2.01
CA TRP A 44 0.51 6.69 -3.24
C TRP A 44 1.95 7.16 -3.08
N VAL A 45 2.75 6.95 -4.13
CA VAL A 45 4.07 7.57 -4.22
C VAL A 45 3.83 9.02 -4.65
N LYS A 46 3.91 9.95 -3.71
CA LYS A 46 3.51 11.35 -3.93
C LYS A 46 4.39 12.02 -4.97
N TYR A 47 3.75 12.73 -5.89
CA TYR A 47 4.43 13.54 -6.89
C TYR A 47 4.35 15.00 -6.44
N THR A 48 5.46 15.55 -5.97
CA THR A 48 5.49 16.85 -5.31
C THR A 48 6.01 17.99 -6.17
N SER A 49 6.47 17.69 -7.38
CA SER A 49 6.99 18.69 -8.30
C SER A 49 5.89 19.25 -9.20
N ALA A 50 6.12 20.43 -9.76
CA ALA A 50 5.22 21.00 -10.76
C ALA A 50 5.18 20.11 -12.00
N ILE A 51 3.99 19.95 -12.58
CA ILE A 51 3.75 19.05 -13.71
C ILE A 51 4.01 19.79 -15.02
N HIS A 52 4.94 19.28 -15.81
CA HIS A 52 5.28 19.82 -17.13
C HIS A 52 5.18 18.77 -18.23
N SER A 53 4.61 17.61 -17.94
CA SER A 53 4.41 16.51 -18.87
C SER A 53 3.37 15.56 -18.29
N ASN A 54 2.93 14.59 -19.09
CA ASN A 54 2.05 13.53 -18.57
C ASN A 54 2.79 12.75 -17.47
N VAL A 55 2.07 12.48 -16.38
CA VAL A 55 2.64 11.86 -15.17
C VAL A 55 1.81 10.64 -14.81
N THR A 56 2.48 9.57 -14.39
CA THR A 56 1.84 8.40 -13.80
C THR A 56 2.23 8.30 -12.34
N VAL A 57 1.23 8.34 -11.45
CA VAL A 57 1.43 8.19 -10.01
C VAL A 57 1.10 6.74 -9.66
N GLN A 58 2.05 6.06 -9.03
CA GLN A 58 1.91 4.65 -8.67
C GLN A 58 1.57 4.52 -7.19
N ALA A 59 0.74 3.52 -6.87
CA ALA A 59 0.55 3.10 -5.49
C ALA A 59 1.63 2.10 -5.12
N LYS A 60 2.13 2.23 -3.89
CA LYS A 60 3.11 1.30 -3.34
C LYS A 60 2.43 0.45 -2.28
N TYR A 61 2.50 -0.86 -2.42
CA TYR A 61 1.95 -1.80 -1.46
C TYR A 61 3.06 -2.41 -0.61
N THR A 62 2.79 -2.48 0.68
CA THR A 62 3.72 -3.08 1.64
C THR A 62 3.02 -4.26 2.32
N ALA A 63 3.69 -5.41 2.37
CA ALA A 63 3.13 -6.59 3.01
C ALA A 63 2.89 -6.33 4.49
N VAL A 64 1.69 -6.69 4.96
CA VAL A 64 1.32 -6.60 6.37
C VAL A 64 1.77 -7.88 7.04
N VAL A 65 2.57 -7.75 8.11
CA VAL A 65 3.03 -8.90 8.88
C VAL A 65 1.85 -9.46 9.67
N THR A 66 1.47 -10.71 9.40
CA THR A 66 0.42 -11.41 10.12
C THR A 66 1.01 -12.16 11.30
N LYS A 67 0.36 -12.04 12.47
CA LYS A 67 0.78 -12.72 13.68
C LYS A 67 -0.10 -13.93 13.94
N TYR A 68 0.49 -15.02 14.40
CA TYR A 68 -0.23 -16.24 14.73
C TYR A 68 0.05 -16.62 16.17
N THR A 69 -0.93 -17.27 16.82
CA THR A 69 -0.78 -17.76 18.18
C THR A 69 -0.38 -19.23 18.13
N VAL A 70 0.74 -19.54 18.77
CA VAL A 70 1.21 -20.92 18.94
C VAL A 70 0.89 -21.35 20.37
N THR A 71 0.17 -22.45 20.52
CA THR A 71 -0.21 -22.98 21.83
C THR A 71 0.53 -24.28 22.08
N PHE A 72 1.23 -24.36 23.20
CA PHE A 72 1.90 -25.57 23.64
C PHE A 72 1.04 -26.26 24.70
N LYS A 73 0.71 -27.51 24.46
CA LYS A 73 -0.10 -28.32 25.39
C LYS A 73 0.64 -29.55 25.85
N ALA A 74 0.46 -29.91 27.12
CA ALA A 74 0.93 -31.13 27.66
C ALA A 74 -0.24 -31.79 28.40
N ASP A 75 -0.59 -33.01 28.04
CA ASP A 75 -1.64 -33.79 28.69
C ASP A 75 -2.97 -33.02 28.74
N ASN A 76 -3.35 -32.37 27.61
CA ASN A 76 -4.52 -31.52 27.47
C ASN A 76 -4.47 -30.25 28.33
N THR A 77 -3.37 -29.93 28.95
CA THR A 77 -3.18 -28.70 29.70
C THR A 77 -2.35 -27.73 28.89
N VAL A 78 -2.80 -26.50 28.80
CA VAL A 78 -2.03 -25.45 28.12
C VAL A 78 -0.80 -25.12 28.98
N VAL A 79 0.39 -25.35 28.41
CA VAL A 79 1.66 -25.08 29.11
C VAL A 79 2.15 -23.66 28.78
N LYS A 80 2.03 -23.27 27.54
CA LYS A 80 2.52 -21.97 27.09
C LYS A 80 1.78 -21.55 25.84
N THR A 81 1.55 -20.25 25.70
CA THR A 81 1.09 -19.65 24.45
C THR A 81 2.06 -18.56 24.05
N MET A 82 2.27 -18.39 22.75
CA MET A 82 3.08 -17.29 22.23
C MET A 82 2.50 -16.80 20.92
N THR A 83 2.67 -15.52 20.64
CA THR A 83 2.28 -14.91 19.37
C THR A 83 3.52 -14.77 18.51
N VAL A 84 3.47 -15.27 17.29
CA VAL A 84 4.59 -15.26 16.37
C VAL A 84 4.21 -14.53 15.08
N LYS A 85 5.22 -13.98 14.42
CA LYS A 85 5.03 -13.36 13.12
C LYS A 85 4.92 -14.44 12.05
N ASP A 86 4.24 -14.10 10.96
CA ASP A 86 4.15 -14.98 9.80
C ASP A 86 5.55 -15.35 9.33
N GLY A 87 5.76 -16.64 9.05
CA GLY A 87 7.06 -17.15 8.65
C GLY A 87 8.01 -17.47 9.78
N TYR A 88 7.57 -17.30 11.05
CA TYR A 88 8.41 -17.63 12.21
C TYR A 88 8.64 -19.13 12.30
N THR A 89 9.88 -19.49 12.62
CA THR A 89 10.25 -20.89 12.86
C THR A 89 10.52 -21.06 14.35
N LEU A 90 9.88 -22.07 14.95
CA LEU A 90 10.10 -22.37 16.37
C LEU A 90 11.53 -22.82 16.59
N LYS A 91 12.14 -22.25 17.62
CA LYS A 91 13.51 -22.64 18.03
C LYS A 91 13.44 -23.81 18.98
N ALA A 92 14.43 -24.67 18.89
CA ALA A 92 14.55 -25.81 19.77
C ALA A 92 14.85 -25.37 21.21
#